data_952334b5e8c6059f2f22bc488c5bb09d
#
_entry.id   952334b5e8c6059f2f22bc488c5bb09d
#
_cell.length_a   1.000
_cell.length_b   1.000
_cell.length_c   1.000
_cell.angle_alpha   90.00
_cell.angle_beta   90.00
_cell.angle_gamma   90.00
#
_symmetry.space_group_name_H-M   'P 1'
#
loop_
_entity.id
_entity.type
_entity.pdbx_description
1 polymer ?
#
loop_
_entity_poly.entity_id
_entity_poly.type
_entity_poly.pdbx_seq_one_letter_code
_entity_poly.pdbx_strand_id
1 'polypeptide(L)'
;MKRILQLIFTTVLALPLIAQDCTELFFSEYVEGPANNNGVEIYNPSNNNFDLSAYSVNRYSNGSSSGPDTWPLSGTIVPGQAVSIGNGQLDSVWVTSYWSVPVDPVFYNATDLHCSGVYPTPFYFNGDDAITLEK
;
A
#
# COMPACT_ATOMS: atom_id res chain seq x y z
N MET A 1 -57.43 -16.52 -0.11
CA MET A 1 -56.62 -15.66 0.77
C MET A 1 -55.16 -16.15 1.00
N LYS A 2 -54.77 -17.41 0.71
CA LYS A 2 -53.40 -17.93 0.92
C LYS A 2 -52.39 -17.56 -0.19
N ARG A 3 -52.81 -17.10 -1.36
CA ARG A 3 -51.91 -16.78 -2.48
C ARG A 3 -51.42 -15.34 -2.52
N ILE A 4 -52.01 -14.44 -1.79
CA ILE A 4 -51.62 -13.02 -1.71
C ILE A 4 -50.45 -12.83 -0.74
N LEU A 5 -50.35 -13.69 0.28
CA LEU A 5 -49.26 -13.61 1.27
C LEU A 5 -47.88 -14.06 0.73
N GLN A 6 -47.84 -14.87 -0.35
CA GLN A 6 -46.60 -15.31 -0.97
C GLN A 6 -45.97 -14.29 -1.93
N LEU A 7 -46.77 -13.36 -2.47
CA LEU A 7 -46.28 -12.29 -3.34
C LEU A 7 -45.58 -11.13 -2.57
N ILE A 8 -45.93 -10.93 -1.31
CA ILE A 8 -45.38 -9.84 -0.49
C ILE A 8 -43.98 -10.21 0.03
N PHE A 9 -43.67 -11.49 0.17
CA PHE A 9 -42.37 -11.92 0.72
C PHE A 9 -41.23 -11.90 -0.30
N THR A 10 -41.52 -11.87 -1.60
CA THR A 10 -40.50 -11.88 -2.69
C THR A 10 -40.07 -10.48 -3.09
N THR A 11 -40.70 -9.43 -2.65
CA THR A 11 -40.40 -8.05 -3.07
C THR A 11 -39.43 -7.32 -2.13
N VAL A 12 -39.08 -7.90 -0.99
CA VAL A 12 -38.26 -7.22 0.05
C VAL A 12 -36.74 -7.54 -0.09
N LEU A 13 -36.33 -8.40 -1.00
CA LEU A 13 -34.93 -8.86 -1.08
C LEU A 13 -34.10 -8.25 -2.23
N ALA A 14 -34.61 -7.23 -2.90
CA ALA A 14 -33.79 -6.44 -3.84
C ALA A 14 -33.31 -5.16 -3.14
N LEU A 15 -32.49 -5.31 -2.11
CA LEU A 15 -31.64 -4.22 -1.64
C LEU A 15 -30.61 -3.98 -2.74
N PRO A 16 -30.49 -2.75 -3.28
CA PRO A 16 -29.37 -2.45 -4.16
C PRO A 16 -28.09 -2.70 -3.34
N LEU A 17 -27.27 -3.65 -3.78
CA LEU A 17 -25.88 -3.73 -3.37
C LEU A 17 -25.23 -2.45 -3.89
N ILE A 18 -25.16 -1.42 -3.05
CA ILE A 18 -24.31 -0.26 -3.31
C ILE A 18 -22.90 -0.82 -3.18
N ALA A 19 -22.29 -1.16 -4.31
CA ALA A 19 -20.86 -1.43 -4.36
C ALA A 19 -20.18 -0.17 -3.82
N GLN A 20 -19.28 -0.33 -2.88
CA GLN A 20 -18.46 0.78 -2.39
C GLN A 20 -17.71 1.34 -3.60
N ASP A 21 -17.91 2.62 -3.87
CA ASP A 21 -17.22 3.31 -4.95
C ASP A 21 -15.77 3.53 -4.51
N CYS A 22 -14.86 2.71 -5.02
CA CYS A 22 -13.43 2.83 -4.76
C CYS A 22 -12.89 3.97 -5.64
N THR A 23 -12.89 5.19 -5.12
CA THR A 23 -12.46 6.41 -5.85
C THR A 23 -11.10 6.92 -5.44
N GLU A 24 -10.46 6.33 -4.45
CA GLU A 24 -9.15 6.72 -3.93
C GLU A 24 -8.10 5.62 -4.15
N LEU A 25 -6.83 6.03 -4.15
CA LEU A 25 -5.71 5.10 -4.21
C LEU A 25 -5.68 4.21 -2.96
N PHE A 26 -5.25 2.96 -3.13
CA PHE A 26 -5.05 2.03 -2.01
C PHE A 26 -3.88 1.09 -2.27
N PHE A 27 -3.39 0.45 -1.22
CA PHE A 27 -2.42 -0.64 -1.35
C PHE A 27 -3.13 -1.92 -1.84
N SER A 28 -2.75 -2.38 -3.02
CA SER A 28 -3.26 -3.62 -3.61
C SER A 28 -2.43 -4.84 -3.22
N GLU A 29 -1.13 -4.64 -2.96
CA GLU A 29 -0.22 -5.68 -2.52
C GLU A 29 0.71 -5.19 -1.40
N TYR A 30 1.12 -6.13 -0.55
CA TYR A 30 2.08 -5.95 0.53
C TYR A 30 3.05 -7.12 0.51
N VAL A 31 4.34 -6.83 0.52
CA VAL A 31 5.41 -7.82 0.53
C VAL A 31 6.33 -7.56 1.70
N GLU A 32 6.46 -8.54 2.59
CA GLU A 32 7.49 -8.61 3.63
C GLU A 32 8.34 -9.84 3.34
N GLY A 33 9.43 -9.63 2.61
CA GLY A 33 10.34 -10.68 2.19
C GLY A 33 11.54 -10.82 3.13
N PRO A 34 12.43 -11.78 2.86
CA PRO A 34 13.66 -11.93 3.61
C PRO A 34 14.56 -10.71 3.45
N ALA A 35 15.32 -10.39 4.50
CA ALA A 35 16.19 -9.22 4.58
C ALA A 35 15.38 -7.91 4.43
N ASN A 36 15.73 -7.06 3.47
CA ASN A 36 15.06 -5.79 3.21
C ASN A 36 14.17 -5.83 1.95
N ASN A 37 13.75 -7.02 1.50
CA ASN A 37 12.85 -7.19 0.37
C ASN A 37 11.40 -6.83 0.75
N ASN A 38 11.21 -5.59 1.17
CA ASN A 38 9.92 -5.04 1.60
C ASN A 38 9.38 -4.10 0.53
N GLY A 39 8.10 -4.25 0.22
CA GLY A 39 7.44 -3.43 -0.79
C GLY A 39 5.93 -3.39 -0.63
N VAL A 40 5.33 -2.42 -1.33
CA VAL A 40 3.87 -2.30 -1.49
C VAL A 40 3.56 -2.00 -2.94
N GLU A 41 2.34 -2.31 -3.36
CA GLU A 41 1.80 -1.85 -4.62
C GLU A 41 0.63 -0.89 -4.36
N ILE A 42 0.62 0.24 -5.07
CA ILE A 42 -0.48 1.21 -5.06
C ILE A 42 -1.28 1.02 -6.34
N TYR A 43 -2.60 0.91 -6.22
CA TYR A 43 -3.51 0.78 -7.34
C TYR A 43 -4.48 1.97 -7.42
N ASN A 44 -4.74 2.42 -8.65
CA ASN A 44 -5.75 3.44 -8.95
C ASN A 44 -7.02 2.78 -9.52
N PRO A 45 -8.07 2.58 -8.72
CA PRO A 45 -9.33 1.99 -9.17
C PRO A 45 -10.26 3.00 -9.84
N SER A 46 -9.93 4.28 -9.79
CA SER A 46 -10.79 5.37 -10.25
C SER A 46 -10.67 5.60 -11.77
N ASN A 47 -11.50 6.49 -12.30
CA ASN A 47 -11.42 6.95 -13.68
C ASN A 47 -10.60 8.26 -13.84
N ASN A 48 -9.89 8.69 -12.79
CA ASN A 48 -9.11 9.92 -12.79
C ASN A 48 -7.61 9.63 -12.62
N ASN A 49 -6.78 10.52 -13.16
CA ASN A 49 -5.35 10.52 -12.85
C ASN A 49 -5.14 11.07 -11.43
N PHE A 50 -4.20 10.49 -10.69
CA PHE A 50 -3.73 11.04 -9.41
C PHE A 50 -2.28 11.50 -9.54
N ASP A 51 -2.02 12.70 -9.01
CA ASP A 51 -0.67 13.19 -8.79
C ASP A 51 -0.14 12.59 -7.48
N LEU A 52 0.83 11.70 -7.59
CA LEU A 52 1.43 11.03 -6.45
C LEU A 52 2.20 11.98 -5.53
N SER A 53 2.56 13.19 -6.00
CA SER A 53 3.25 14.17 -5.15
C SER A 53 2.39 14.70 -3.99
N ALA A 54 1.08 14.45 -4.04
CA ALA A 54 0.16 14.72 -2.93
C ALA A 54 0.14 13.60 -1.86
N TYR A 55 0.87 12.50 -2.07
CA TYR A 55 0.82 11.32 -1.21
C TYR A 55 2.19 10.97 -0.64
N SER A 56 2.17 10.26 0.48
CA SER A 56 3.35 9.65 1.10
C SER A 56 3.05 8.24 1.58
N VAL A 57 4.08 7.40 1.58
CA VAL A 57 4.08 6.14 2.33
C VAL A 57 4.67 6.40 3.71
N ASN A 58 3.97 5.97 4.75
CA ASN A 58 4.39 6.16 6.12
C ASN A 58 4.45 4.83 6.85
N ARG A 59 5.46 4.66 7.72
CA ARG A 59 5.59 3.54 8.63
C ARG A 59 5.47 4.01 10.08
N TYR A 60 4.54 3.44 10.80
CA TYR A 60 4.38 3.59 12.23
C TYR A 60 4.98 2.38 12.95
N SER A 61 6.18 2.54 13.49
CA SER A 61 6.95 1.45 14.08
C SER A 61 6.32 0.89 15.35
N ASN A 62 6.28 -0.44 15.46
CA ASN A 62 5.91 -1.18 16.67
C ASN A 62 4.58 -0.73 17.28
N GLY A 63 3.55 -0.53 16.45
CA GLY A 63 2.23 -0.08 16.90
C GLY A 63 2.17 1.37 17.38
N SER A 64 3.16 2.20 17.07
CA SER A 64 3.09 3.65 17.32
C SER A 64 1.92 4.28 16.58
N SER A 65 1.37 5.35 17.13
CA SER A 65 0.33 6.18 16.48
C SER A 65 0.83 7.59 16.12
N SER A 66 2.12 7.83 16.23
CA SER A 66 2.72 9.15 15.96
C SER A 66 4.18 9.02 15.51
N GLY A 67 4.69 10.06 14.84
CA GLY A 67 6.08 10.14 14.41
C GLY A 67 6.48 9.06 13.40
N PRO A 68 5.75 8.90 12.28
CA PRO A 68 6.07 7.90 11.28
C PRO A 68 7.39 8.22 10.57
N ASP A 69 8.03 7.17 10.07
CA ASP A 69 9.01 7.33 9.02
C ASP A 69 8.24 7.58 7.72
N THR A 70 8.53 8.67 7.03
CA THR A 70 7.75 9.15 5.89
C THR A 70 8.60 9.18 4.62
N TRP A 71 8.04 8.70 3.52
CA TRP A 71 8.62 8.85 2.18
C TRP A 71 7.61 9.47 1.23
N PRO A 72 7.86 10.70 0.74
CA PRO A 72 6.99 11.37 -0.23
C PRO A 72 7.06 10.67 -1.58
N LEU A 73 5.91 10.52 -2.23
CA LEU A 73 5.81 9.96 -3.57
C LEU A 73 5.99 11.04 -4.64
N SER A 74 6.13 10.62 -5.89
CA SER A 74 6.16 11.53 -7.05
C SER A 74 5.70 10.82 -8.30
N GLY A 75 5.27 11.60 -9.30
CA GLY A 75 4.77 11.09 -10.57
C GLY A 75 3.24 11.07 -10.64
N THR A 76 2.72 10.36 -11.61
CA THR A 76 1.28 10.26 -11.86
C THR A 76 0.88 8.80 -12.03
N ILE A 77 -0.22 8.41 -11.43
CA ILE A 77 -0.83 7.10 -11.63
C ILE A 77 -2.17 7.26 -12.37
N VAL A 78 -2.28 6.62 -13.53
CA VAL A 78 -3.47 6.72 -14.40
C VAL A 78 -4.54 5.68 -14.00
N PRO A 79 -5.79 5.83 -14.48
CA PRO A 79 -6.85 4.86 -14.23
C PRO A 79 -6.46 3.41 -14.53
N GLY A 80 -6.71 2.53 -13.57
CA GLY A 80 -6.43 1.09 -13.69
C GLY A 80 -4.94 0.72 -13.63
N GLN A 81 -4.06 1.68 -13.37
CA GLN A 81 -2.63 1.42 -13.20
C GLN A 81 -2.32 0.96 -11.77
N ALA A 82 -1.36 0.04 -11.66
CA ALA A 82 -0.65 -0.27 -10.43
C ALA A 82 0.78 0.25 -10.50
N VAL A 83 1.35 0.64 -9.37
CA VAL A 83 2.74 1.08 -9.21
C VAL A 83 3.34 0.40 -7.99
N SER A 84 4.35 -0.42 -8.22
CA SER A 84 5.07 -1.13 -7.15
C SER A 84 6.20 -0.28 -6.59
N ILE A 85 6.37 -0.32 -5.27
CA ILE A 85 7.37 0.45 -4.55
C ILE A 85 8.11 -0.49 -3.61
N GLY A 86 9.44 -0.47 -3.67
CA GLY A 86 10.28 -1.30 -2.80
C GLY A 86 11.32 -0.50 -2.03
N ASN A 87 11.95 -1.18 -1.07
CA ASN A 87 13.16 -0.68 -0.43
C ASN A 87 14.27 -0.52 -1.48
N GLY A 88 14.96 0.60 -1.46
CA GLY A 88 15.99 0.96 -2.44
C GLY A 88 17.44 0.77 -1.95
N GLN A 89 17.68 0.07 -0.85
CA GLN A 89 19.02 -0.14 -0.31
C GLN A 89 19.82 -1.11 -1.17
N LEU A 90 20.86 -0.63 -1.85
CA LEU A 90 21.73 -1.45 -2.73
C LEU A 90 23.03 -1.91 -2.07
N ASP A 91 23.43 -1.29 -0.96
CA ASP A 91 24.67 -1.59 -0.25
C ASP A 91 24.38 -2.03 1.18
N SER A 92 25.31 -2.78 1.79
CA SER A 92 25.26 -3.04 3.24
C SER A 92 25.54 -1.77 4.02
N VAL A 93 24.72 -1.47 5.01
CA VAL A 93 24.82 -0.27 5.84
C VAL A 93 24.84 -0.64 7.31
N TRP A 94 25.75 -0.02 8.06
CA TRP A 94 25.78 -0.16 9.51
C TRP A 94 24.68 0.69 10.16
N VAL A 95 23.75 0.02 10.84
CA VAL A 95 22.63 0.67 11.54
C VAL A 95 22.82 0.43 13.02
N THR A 96 23.36 1.42 13.73
CA THR A 96 23.58 1.44 15.17
C THR A 96 24.25 0.22 15.80
N SER A 97 23.75 -1.00 15.58
CA SER A 97 24.23 -2.23 16.24
C SER A 97 24.29 -3.45 15.31
N TYR A 98 23.90 -3.32 14.05
CA TYR A 98 23.90 -4.42 13.07
C TYR A 98 24.15 -3.93 11.65
N TRP A 99 24.54 -4.84 10.76
CA TRP A 99 24.60 -4.59 9.33
C TRP A 99 23.23 -4.84 8.69
N SER A 100 22.63 -3.77 8.16
CA SER A 100 21.49 -3.90 7.25
C SER A 100 22.00 -4.36 5.89
N VAL A 101 21.42 -5.43 5.37
CA VAL A 101 21.84 -6.01 4.08
C VAL A 101 21.07 -5.37 2.92
N PRO A 102 21.64 -5.34 1.70
CA PRO A 102 20.94 -4.83 0.54
C PRO A 102 19.72 -5.68 0.19
N VAL A 103 18.81 -5.10 -0.58
CA VAL A 103 17.72 -5.83 -1.22
C VAL A 103 18.27 -6.80 -2.27
N ASP A 104 17.52 -7.87 -2.51
CA ASP A 104 17.83 -8.78 -3.62
C ASP A 104 17.69 -8.05 -4.97
N PRO A 105 18.66 -8.18 -5.89
CA PRO A 105 18.59 -7.53 -7.20
C PRO A 105 17.33 -7.92 -8.02
N VAL A 106 16.80 -9.13 -7.85
CA VAL A 106 15.57 -9.56 -8.52
C VAL A 106 14.38 -8.78 -7.98
N PHE A 107 14.30 -8.63 -6.65
CA PHE A 107 13.25 -7.83 -6.01
C PHE A 107 13.36 -6.36 -6.42
N TYR A 108 14.56 -5.77 -6.36
CA TYR A 108 14.80 -4.39 -6.77
C TYR A 108 14.33 -4.14 -8.22
N ASN A 109 14.70 -5.02 -9.15
CA ASN A 109 14.33 -4.89 -10.56
C ASN A 109 12.84 -5.18 -10.85
N ALA A 110 12.12 -5.76 -9.91
CA ALA A 110 10.69 -6.04 -10.02
C ALA A 110 9.81 -4.88 -9.54
N THR A 111 10.38 -3.83 -8.92
CA THR A 111 9.63 -2.67 -8.41
C THR A 111 9.86 -1.45 -9.31
N ASP A 112 8.79 -0.64 -9.49
CA ASP A 112 8.81 0.57 -10.33
C ASP A 112 9.50 1.75 -9.66
N LEU A 113 9.30 1.90 -8.35
CA LEU A 113 9.85 2.96 -7.53
C LEU A 113 10.66 2.39 -6.37
N HIS A 114 11.70 3.11 -5.99
CA HIS A 114 12.61 2.67 -4.94
C HIS A 114 12.73 3.75 -3.86
N CYS A 115 12.32 3.42 -2.65
CA CYS A 115 12.55 4.28 -1.49
C CYS A 115 14.04 4.29 -1.19
N SER A 116 14.71 5.35 -1.63
CA SER A 116 16.13 5.56 -1.37
C SER A 116 16.35 6.02 0.07
N GLY A 117 17.50 5.65 0.60
CA GLY A 117 17.93 6.06 1.93
C GLY A 117 18.18 4.86 2.83
N VAL A 118 18.87 5.17 3.93
CA VAL A 118 19.17 4.22 4.98
C VAL A 118 18.13 4.32 6.08
N TYR A 119 18.02 3.23 6.84
CA TYR A 119 17.19 3.23 8.05
C TYR A 119 17.34 4.54 8.88
N PRO A 120 16.23 5.14 9.36
CA PRO A 120 14.87 4.66 9.20
C PRO A 120 14.19 5.20 7.93
N THR A 121 13.53 4.31 7.18
CA THR A 121 12.59 4.66 6.10
C THR A 121 11.36 3.77 6.19
N PRO A 122 10.23 4.10 5.52
CA PRO A 122 9.03 3.27 5.57
C PRO A 122 9.25 1.80 5.19
N PHE A 123 10.20 1.52 4.30
CA PHE A 123 10.42 0.19 3.74
C PHE A 123 11.36 -0.71 4.56
N TYR A 124 11.55 -0.39 5.85
CA TYR A 124 12.15 -1.28 6.84
C TYR A 124 11.10 -1.83 7.82
N PHE A 125 9.87 -1.98 7.34
CA PHE A 125 8.78 -2.51 8.14
C PHE A 125 8.94 -4.01 8.45
N ASN A 126 8.30 -4.44 9.52
CA ASN A 126 8.16 -5.84 9.93
C ASN A 126 6.77 -6.06 10.55
N GLY A 127 6.42 -7.30 10.87
CA GLY A 127 5.07 -7.74 11.18
C GLY A 127 4.32 -7.01 12.31
N ASP A 128 4.93 -6.10 13.06
CA ASP A 128 4.27 -5.27 14.10
C ASP A 128 4.24 -3.77 13.75
N ASP A 129 4.66 -3.41 12.54
CA ASP A 129 4.59 -2.05 12.00
C ASP A 129 3.29 -1.81 11.22
N ALA A 130 2.78 -0.59 11.23
CA ALA A 130 1.67 -0.19 10.36
C ALA A 130 2.19 0.63 9.18
N ILE A 131 1.77 0.27 7.97
CA ILE A 131 2.08 1.00 6.74
C ILE A 131 0.82 1.66 6.22
N THR A 132 0.92 2.97 5.94
CA THR A 132 -0.20 3.77 5.44
C THR A 132 0.17 4.54 4.18
N LEU A 133 -0.84 4.77 3.34
CA LEU A 133 -0.80 5.73 2.23
C LEU A 133 -1.56 6.96 2.68
N GLU A 134 -0.87 8.09 2.81
CA GLU A 134 -1.44 9.33 3.35
C GLU A 134 -1.33 10.47 2.33
N LYS A 135 -2.37 11.34 2.36
CA LYS A 135 -2.50 12.49 1.45
C LYS A 135 -2.33 13.79 2.19
#